data_24a8d337e71d797c76bb535f7e56595e
#
_entry.id   24a8d337e71d797c76bb535f7e56595e
#
_cell.length_a   1.000
_cell.length_b   1.000
_cell.length_c   1.000
_cell.angle_alpha   90.00
_cell.angle_beta   90.00
_cell.angle_gamma   90.00
#
_symmetry.space_group_name_H-M   'P 1'
#
loop_
_entity.id
_entity.type
_entity.pdbx_description
1 polymer ?
#
loop_
_entity_poly.entity_id
_entity_poly.type
_entity_poly.pdbx_seq_one_letter_code
_entity_poly.pdbx_strand_id
1 'polypeptide(L)'
;MGGPSSCESAFDKRIFSTAGKAVTLYPALQADRPLIVLNTYSGDGESVMRELRKAGVEDSNLLVIGNLDWNYDMTPWDCPPLSKKDTPAAGGADQYLALLLSEILPRAKKLVCGSPPRTCIAGYSLAGLFALYAMYRCDAFDRAASISGSLW
;
A
#
# COMPACT_ATOMS: atom_id res chain seq x y z
N MET A 1 -2.33 -36.41 -4.77
CA MET A 1 -1.88 -35.07 -4.38
C MET A 1 -0.97 -34.53 -5.46
N GLY A 2 -1.45 -33.53 -6.18
CA GLY A 2 -0.58 -32.84 -7.13
C GLY A 2 0.44 -32.00 -6.37
N GLY A 3 1.72 -32.10 -6.72
CA GLY A 3 2.71 -31.14 -6.25
C GLY A 3 2.38 -29.74 -6.74
N PRO A 4 2.95 -28.68 -6.13
CA PRO A 4 2.73 -27.31 -6.59
C PRO A 4 3.15 -27.20 -8.06
N SER A 5 2.30 -26.54 -8.86
CA SER A 5 2.64 -26.31 -10.26
C SER A 5 3.83 -25.35 -10.33
N SER A 6 4.69 -25.55 -11.32
CA SER A 6 5.87 -24.71 -11.54
C SER A 6 5.56 -23.24 -11.81
N CYS A 7 4.27 -22.88 -11.93
CA CYS A 7 3.79 -21.51 -12.20
C CYS A 7 3.17 -20.85 -10.96
N GLU A 8 3.22 -21.47 -9.80
CA GLU A 8 2.70 -20.86 -8.59
C GLU A 8 3.63 -19.75 -8.11
N SER A 9 3.04 -18.62 -7.73
CA SER A 9 3.77 -17.54 -7.07
C SER A 9 4.48 -18.08 -5.82
N ALA A 10 5.70 -17.61 -5.58
CA ALA A 10 6.47 -17.96 -4.38
C ALA A 10 5.75 -17.53 -3.08
N PHE A 11 4.70 -16.71 -3.18
CA PHE A 11 3.94 -16.17 -2.06
C PHE A 11 2.46 -16.46 -2.23
N ASP A 12 1.80 -16.85 -1.14
CA ASP A 12 0.34 -16.83 -1.07
C ASP A 12 -0.14 -15.38 -1.15
N LYS A 13 -1.15 -15.13 -1.97
CA LYS A 13 -1.67 -13.77 -2.14
C LYS A 13 -3.16 -13.77 -2.44
N ARG A 14 -3.82 -12.70 -2.03
CA ARG A 14 -5.22 -12.42 -2.33
C ARG A 14 -5.30 -11.18 -3.20
N ILE A 15 -6.01 -11.27 -4.32
CA ILE A 15 -6.10 -10.18 -5.31
C ILE A 15 -7.55 -9.76 -5.42
N PHE A 16 -7.78 -8.45 -5.35
CA PHE A 16 -9.09 -7.86 -5.63
C PHE A 16 -8.93 -6.48 -6.23
N SER A 17 -10.02 -5.89 -6.68
CA SER A 17 -10.03 -4.52 -7.17
C SER A 17 -11.19 -3.74 -6.55
N THR A 18 -10.98 -2.44 -6.38
CA THR A 18 -11.98 -1.52 -5.84
C THR A 18 -11.78 -0.17 -6.49
N ALA A 19 -12.84 0.38 -7.10
CA ALA A 19 -12.82 1.68 -7.78
C ALA A 19 -11.65 1.84 -8.76
N GLY A 20 -11.35 0.78 -9.51
CA GLY A 20 -10.25 0.76 -10.48
C GLY A 20 -8.87 0.55 -9.88
N LYS A 21 -8.73 0.51 -8.57
CA LYS A 21 -7.43 0.23 -7.91
C LYS A 21 -7.18 -1.27 -7.88
N ALA A 22 -5.93 -1.66 -8.13
CA ALA A 22 -5.50 -3.05 -8.06
C ALA A 22 -4.93 -3.32 -6.67
N VAL A 23 -5.49 -4.29 -5.96
CA VAL A 23 -5.08 -4.59 -4.59
C VAL A 23 -4.54 -6.00 -4.51
N THR A 24 -3.35 -6.14 -3.94
CA THR A 24 -2.71 -7.44 -3.69
C THR A 24 -2.36 -7.53 -2.21
N LEU A 25 -2.88 -8.55 -1.54
CA LEU A 25 -2.58 -8.80 -0.14
C LEU A 25 -1.72 -10.05 -0.03
N TYR A 26 -0.59 -9.92 0.65
CA TYR A 26 0.27 -11.02 1.06
C TYR A 26 0.03 -11.28 2.54
N PRO A 27 -0.81 -12.29 2.91
CA PRO A 27 -1.11 -12.54 4.31
C PRO A 27 0.11 -13.05 5.05
N ALA A 28 0.23 -12.71 6.32
CA ALA A 28 1.21 -13.28 7.21
C ALA A 28 0.95 -14.78 7.42
N LEU A 29 1.99 -15.52 7.76
CA LEU A 29 1.88 -16.96 8.03
C LEU A 29 1.18 -17.25 9.36
N GLN A 30 1.30 -16.34 10.32
CA GLN A 30 0.72 -16.47 11.65
C GLN A 30 -0.39 -15.44 11.88
N ALA A 31 -1.24 -15.71 12.86
CA ALA A 31 -2.31 -14.79 13.24
C ALA A 31 -1.78 -13.55 13.98
N ASP A 32 -2.57 -12.50 13.98
CA ASP A 32 -2.33 -11.28 14.77
C ASP A 32 -0.99 -10.62 14.48
N ARG A 33 -0.64 -10.55 13.21
CA ARG A 33 0.58 -9.88 12.75
C ARG A 33 0.28 -8.48 12.21
N PRO A 34 1.26 -7.57 12.27
CA PRO A 34 1.07 -6.22 11.77
C PRO A 34 0.65 -6.20 10.28
N LEU A 35 -0.06 -5.16 9.91
CA LEU A 35 -0.44 -4.88 8.52
C LEU A 35 0.36 -3.69 8.01
N ILE A 36 1.05 -3.89 6.89
CA ILE A 36 1.79 -2.84 6.18
C ILE A 36 1.01 -2.51 4.92
N VAL A 37 0.60 -1.25 4.79
CA VAL A 37 -0.09 -0.74 3.60
C VAL A 37 0.94 -0.01 2.73
N LEU A 38 1.11 -0.47 1.51
CA LEU A 38 2.05 0.09 0.55
C LEU A 38 1.31 0.57 -0.70
N ASN A 39 1.33 1.88 -0.93
CA ASN A 39 0.90 2.45 -2.20
C ASN A 39 2.07 2.45 -3.16
N THR A 40 1.89 1.91 -4.36
CA THR A 40 2.98 1.74 -5.32
C THR A 40 2.64 2.35 -6.68
N TYR A 41 3.66 2.88 -7.34
CA TYR A 41 3.54 3.39 -8.71
C TYR A 41 3.29 2.25 -9.71
N SER A 42 3.97 1.12 -9.52
CA SER A 42 3.86 -0.02 -10.43
C SER A 42 4.16 -1.32 -9.71
N GLY A 43 3.72 -2.42 -10.31
CA GLY A 43 3.94 -3.75 -9.77
C GLY A 43 2.92 -4.15 -8.71
N ASP A 44 3.01 -5.40 -8.27
CA ASP A 44 2.12 -6.00 -7.29
C ASP A 44 2.76 -6.17 -5.90
N GLY A 45 3.99 -5.68 -5.73
CA GLY A 45 4.71 -5.75 -4.46
C GLY A 45 5.46 -7.04 -4.22
N GLU A 46 5.49 -7.99 -5.14
CA GLU A 46 6.20 -9.26 -4.94
C GLU A 46 7.70 -9.05 -4.69
N SER A 47 8.31 -8.10 -5.39
CA SER A 47 9.71 -7.75 -5.16
C SER A 47 9.96 -7.21 -3.75
N VAL A 48 9.06 -6.40 -3.25
CA VAL A 48 9.12 -5.87 -1.87
C VAL A 48 9.01 -7.02 -0.87
N MET A 49 8.05 -7.91 -1.10
CA MET A 49 7.85 -9.07 -0.23
C MET A 49 9.09 -9.97 -0.19
N ARG A 50 9.73 -10.18 -1.34
CA ARG A 50 10.97 -10.94 -1.45
C ARG A 50 12.11 -10.30 -0.66
N GLU A 51 12.27 -8.99 -0.77
CA GLU A 51 13.33 -8.26 -0.04
C GLU A 51 13.06 -8.24 1.48
N LEU A 52 11.82 -8.10 1.91
CA LEU A 52 11.47 -8.19 3.31
C LEU A 52 11.84 -9.56 3.90
N ARG A 53 11.61 -10.63 3.16
CA ARG A 53 11.98 -11.99 3.58
C ARG A 53 13.49 -12.19 3.63
N LYS A 54 14.23 -11.68 2.65
CA LYS A 54 15.70 -11.74 2.65
C LYS A 54 16.29 -10.96 3.82
N ALA A 55 15.71 -9.85 4.19
CA ALA A 55 16.17 -9.02 5.30
C ALA A 55 15.84 -9.63 6.68
N GLY A 56 15.14 -10.76 6.72
CA GLY A 56 14.74 -11.38 7.98
C GLY A 56 13.71 -10.58 8.75
N VAL A 57 12.90 -9.79 8.06
CA VAL A 57 11.85 -9.00 8.70
C VAL A 57 10.79 -9.93 9.29
N GLU A 58 10.31 -9.54 10.47
CA GLU A 58 9.25 -10.26 11.16
C GLU A 58 8.05 -10.50 10.25
N ASP A 59 7.40 -11.66 10.42
CA ASP A 59 6.20 -12.02 9.67
C ASP A 59 5.14 -10.93 9.77
N SER A 60 4.68 -10.44 8.63
CA SER A 60 3.74 -9.32 8.53
C SER A 60 2.80 -9.53 7.35
N ASN A 61 1.61 -8.92 7.43
CA ASN A 61 0.72 -8.81 6.29
C ASN A 61 1.17 -7.61 5.44
N LEU A 62 1.27 -7.78 4.13
CA LEU A 62 1.59 -6.69 3.20
C LEU A 62 0.41 -6.46 2.25
N LEU A 63 -0.17 -5.27 2.30
CA LEU A 63 -1.25 -4.84 1.43
C LEU A 63 -0.70 -3.84 0.43
N VAL A 64 -0.72 -4.20 -0.85
CA VAL A 64 -0.16 -3.37 -1.93
C VAL A 64 -1.30 -2.84 -2.79
N ILE A 65 -1.36 -1.52 -2.94
CA ILE A 65 -2.35 -0.86 -3.79
C ILE A 65 -1.63 -0.24 -4.98
N GLY A 66 -2.01 -0.69 -6.17
CA GLY A 66 -1.50 -0.21 -7.44
C GLY A 66 -2.60 0.34 -8.33
N ASN A 67 -2.26 0.61 -9.59
CA ASN A 67 -3.13 1.25 -10.55
C ASN A 67 -3.73 2.57 -10.03
N LEU A 68 -2.89 3.34 -9.33
CA LEU A 68 -3.25 4.63 -8.78
C LEU A 68 -3.21 5.70 -9.87
N ASP A 69 -4.08 6.69 -9.76
CA ASP A 69 -3.88 7.97 -10.43
C ASP A 69 -2.84 8.75 -9.62
N TRP A 70 -1.58 8.50 -9.91
CA TRP A 70 -0.45 8.83 -9.03
C TRP A 70 -0.43 10.28 -8.58
N ASN A 71 -0.50 11.21 -9.53
CA ASN A 71 -0.42 12.63 -9.23
C ASN A 71 -1.71 13.19 -8.61
N TYR A 72 -2.82 12.48 -8.72
CA TYR A 72 -4.08 12.84 -8.07
C TYR A 72 -4.21 12.18 -6.70
N ASP A 73 -4.10 10.85 -6.64
CA ASP A 73 -4.37 10.07 -5.43
C ASP A 73 -3.34 10.34 -4.32
N MET A 74 -2.09 10.63 -4.69
CA MET A 74 -0.99 10.74 -3.73
C MET A 74 -0.70 12.18 -3.30
N THR A 75 -1.43 13.18 -3.80
CA THR A 75 -1.15 14.57 -3.48
C THR A 75 -2.28 15.22 -2.69
N PRO A 76 -1.97 15.85 -1.53
CA PRO A 76 -2.98 16.49 -0.68
C PRO A 76 -3.51 17.82 -1.22
N TRP A 77 -2.78 18.47 -2.13
CA TRP A 77 -3.12 19.77 -2.69
C TRP A 77 -2.73 19.84 -4.15
N ASP A 78 -3.30 20.80 -4.86
CA ASP A 78 -2.93 21.09 -6.23
C ASP A 78 -1.54 21.72 -6.27
N CYS A 79 -0.72 21.28 -7.22
CA CYS A 79 0.61 21.82 -7.42
C CYS A 79 0.92 21.85 -8.92
N PRO A 80 1.44 22.98 -9.45
CA PRO A 80 1.83 23.04 -10.84
C PRO A 80 3.00 22.08 -11.13
N PRO A 81 3.14 21.61 -12.38
CA PRO A 81 4.23 20.71 -12.72
C PRO A 81 5.58 21.38 -12.56
N LEU A 82 6.57 20.63 -12.08
CA LEU A 82 7.95 21.14 -11.91
C LEU A 82 8.64 21.37 -13.25
N SER A 83 8.20 20.69 -14.29
CA SER A 83 8.70 20.88 -15.66
C SER A 83 7.55 20.75 -16.67
N LYS A 84 7.79 21.21 -17.91
CA LYS A 84 6.79 21.09 -18.99
C LYS A 84 6.41 19.64 -19.35
N LYS A 85 7.21 18.69 -18.90
CA LYS A 85 6.98 17.25 -19.16
C LYS A 85 6.22 16.57 -18.03
N ASP A 86 6.09 17.21 -16.89
CA ASP A 86 5.46 16.60 -15.72
C ASP A 86 3.94 16.88 -15.72
N THR A 87 3.20 15.92 -15.19
CA THR A 87 1.78 16.09 -14.94
C THR A 87 1.58 16.89 -13.67
N PRO A 88 0.67 17.89 -13.64
CA PRO A 88 0.39 18.63 -12.40
C PRO A 88 -0.21 17.71 -11.34
N ALA A 89 0.10 18.00 -10.08
CA ALA A 89 -0.56 17.38 -8.94
C ALA A 89 -1.98 17.96 -8.80
N ALA A 90 -2.95 17.11 -8.54
CA ALA A 90 -4.36 17.50 -8.56
C ALA A 90 -5.10 17.33 -7.22
N GLY A 91 -4.36 17.08 -6.11
CA GLY A 91 -4.89 17.18 -4.76
C GLY A 91 -6.02 16.22 -4.38
N GLY A 92 -6.01 14.98 -4.88
CA GLY A 92 -7.04 13.99 -4.63
C GLY A 92 -6.83 13.08 -3.42
N ALA A 93 -5.83 13.35 -2.57
CA ALA A 93 -5.45 12.47 -1.48
C ALA A 93 -6.57 12.23 -0.47
N ASP A 94 -7.38 13.23 -0.15
CA ASP A 94 -8.50 13.04 0.79
C ASP A 94 -9.53 12.04 0.26
N GLN A 95 -9.83 12.08 -1.03
CA GLN A 95 -10.77 11.17 -1.67
C GLN A 95 -10.20 9.74 -1.70
N TYR A 96 -8.93 9.60 -2.03
CA TYR A 96 -8.28 8.30 -2.01
C TYR A 96 -8.17 7.74 -0.58
N LEU A 97 -7.83 8.58 0.39
CA LEU A 97 -7.79 8.16 1.79
C LEU A 97 -9.16 7.67 2.27
N ALA A 98 -10.24 8.35 1.89
CA ALA A 98 -11.58 7.91 2.20
C ALA A 98 -11.90 6.52 1.61
N LEU A 99 -11.51 6.27 0.37
CA LEU A 99 -11.65 4.96 -0.28
C LEU A 99 -10.83 3.89 0.45
N LEU A 100 -9.60 4.20 0.80
CA LEU A 100 -8.69 3.31 1.53
C LEU A 100 -9.30 2.89 2.86
N LEU A 101 -9.81 3.85 3.62
CA LEU A 101 -10.37 3.61 4.96
C LEU A 101 -11.74 2.93 4.94
N SER A 102 -12.59 3.25 3.97
CA SER A 102 -13.97 2.75 3.93
C SER A 102 -14.13 1.42 3.21
N GLU A 103 -13.27 1.11 2.23
CA GLU A 103 -13.44 -0.07 1.38
C GLU A 103 -12.23 -1.00 1.38
N ILE A 104 -11.03 -0.47 1.14
CA ILE A 104 -9.84 -1.31 0.92
C ILE A 104 -9.37 -1.94 2.23
N LEU A 105 -9.12 -1.14 3.26
CA LEU A 105 -8.66 -1.64 4.56
C LEU A 105 -9.64 -2.61 5.23
N PRO A 106 -10.94 -2.31 5.30
CA PRO A 106 -11.88 -3.25 5.91
C PRO A 106 -11.92 -4.60 5.19
N ARG A 107 -11.86 -4.59 3.86
CA ARG A 107 -11.83 -5.80 3.07
C ARG A 107 -10.55 -6.61 3.30
N ALA A 108 -9.41 -5.92 3.32
CA ALA A 108 -8.12 -6.56 3.60
C ALA A 108 -8.08 -7.18 5.00
N LYS A 109 -8.60 -6.50 6.01
CA LYS A 109 -8.63 -7.00 7.38
C LYS A 109 -9.46 -8.28 7.54
N LYS A 110 -10.45 -8.51 6.68
CA LYS A 110 -11.22 -9.76 6.66
C LYS A 110 -10.46 -10.92 6.02
N LEU A 111 -9.41 -10.64 5.25
CA LEU A 111 -8.63 -11.64 4.53
C LEU A 111 -7.35 -12.06 5.27
N VAL A 112 -6.96 -11.33 6.30
CA VAL A 112 -5.79 -11.69 7.13
C VAL A 112 -6.20 -12.62 8.26
N CYS A 113 -5.22 -13.34 8.80
CA CYS A 113 -5.43 -14.23 9.93
C CYS A 113 -5.40 -13.42 11.24
N GLY A 114 -6.45 -13.53 12.02
CA GLY A 114 -6.56 -12.80 13.27
C GLY A 114 -6.80 -11.32 13.10
N SER A 115 -6.34 -10.53 14.04
CA SER A 115 -6.51 -9.08 14.07
C SER A 115 -5.15 -8.38 14.15
N PRO A 116 -4.77 -7.58 13.15
CA PRO A 116 -3.49 -6.86 13.20
C PRO A 116 -3.41 -5.91 14.40
N PRO A 117 -2.39 -6.04 15.26
CA PRO A 117 -2.24 -5.15 16.42
C PRO A 117 -1.79 -3.75 16.02
N ARG A 118 -1.18 -3.60 14.85
CA ARG A 118 -0.70 -2.33 14.29
C ARG A 118 -0.93 -2.29 12.79
N THR A 119 -1.20 -1.10 12.28
CA THR A 119 -1.30 -0.84 10.85
C THR A 119 -0.30 0.27 10.51
N CYS A 120 0.59 -0.02 9.58
CA CYS A 120 1.61 0.91 9.11
C CYS A 120 1.29 1.31 7.67
N ILE A 121 1.64 2.54 7.30
CA ILE A 121 1.54 3.00 5.92
C ILE A 121 2.92 3.35 5.40
N ALA A 122 3.24 2.88 4.21
CA ALA A 122 4.54 3.05 3.61
C ALA A 122 4.42 3.51 2.16
N GLY A 123 5.41 4.22 1.69
CA GLY A 123 5.49 4.62 0.30
C GLY A 123 6.78 5.36 0.00
N TYR A 124 7.12 5.43 -1.27
CA TYR A 124 8.26 6.19 -1.76
C TYR A 124 7.78 7.33 -2.67
N SER A 125 8.57 8.38 -2.80
CA SER A 125 8.26 9.56 -3.62
C SER A 125 6.92 10.18 -3.19
N LEU A 126 5.95 10.36 -4.08
CA LEU A 126 4.63 10.91 -3.73
C LEU A 126 3.86 10.02 -2.75
N ALA A 127 4.02 8.71 -2.83
CA ALA A 127 3.41 7.82 -1.84
C ALA A 127 4.05 7.97 -0.46
N GLY A 128 5.29 8.42 -0.37
CA GLY A 128 5.92 8.83 0.89
C GLY A 128 5.27 10.07 1.48
N LEU A 129 4.96 11.06 0.65
CA LEU A 129 4.17 12.23 1.07
C LEU A 129 2.78 11.80 1.55
N PHE A 130 2.09 10.97 0.78
CA PHE A 130 0.77 10.46 1.16
C PHE A 130 0.81 9.72 2.49
N ALA A 131 1.84 8.90 2.74
CA ALA A 131 1.97 8.17 4.00
C ALA A 131 2.01 9.11 5.21
N LEU A 132 2.80 10.18 5.14
CA LEU A 132 2.85 11.19 6.20
C LEU A 132 1.52 11.94 6.33
N TYR A 133 0.93 12.33 5.20
CA TYR A 133 -0.36 13.01 5.19
C TYR A 133 -1.45 12.17 5.85
N ALA A 134 -1.52 10.88 5.55
CA ALA A 134 -2.50 9.97 6.14
C ALA A 134 -2.36 9.88 7.67
N MET A 135 -1.13 9.91 8.19
CA MET A 135 -0.89 9.93 9.64
C MET A 135 -1.51 11.14 10.33
N TYR A 136 -1.47 12.32 9.67
CA TYR A 136 -2.06 13.53 10.21
C TYR A 136 -3.58 13.59 10.06
N ARG A 137 -4.13 12.89 9.08
CA ARG A 137 -5.55 13.02 8.72
C ARG A 137 -6.46 11.99 9.39
N CYS A 138 -5.91 10.90 9.93
CA CYS A 138 -6.72 9.86 10.54
C CYS A 138 -5.94 9.08 11.60
N ASP A 139 -6.65 8.30 12.39
CA ASP A 139 -6.09 7.46 13.47
C ASP A 139 -5.91 6.00 13.03
N ALA A 140 -6.09 5.70 11.74
CA ALA A 140 -6.04 4.32 11.25
C ALA A 140 -4.63 3.73 11.21
N PHE A 141 -3.60 4.58 11.18
CA PHE A 141 -2.22 4.17 11.04
C PHE A 141 -1.40 4.53 12.28
N ASP A 142 -0.67 3.54 12.79
CA ASP A 142 0.19 3.69 13.97
C ASP A 142 1.58 4.19 13.62
N ARG A 143 2.04 3.89 12.41
CA ARG A 143 3.37 4.24 11.91
C ARG A 143 3.34 4.55 10.42
N ALA A 144 4.30 5.37 10.00
CA ALA A 144 4.52 5.67 8.58
C ALA A 144 5.99 5.48 8.22
N ALA A 145 6.23 4.95 7.03
CA ALA A 145 7.54 4.92 6.40
C ALA A 145 7.50 5.72 5.10
N SER A 146 8.14 6.88 5.12
CA SER A 146 8.24 7.76 3.96
C SER A 146 9.64 7.64 3.38
N ILE A 147 9.76 6.96 2.25
CA ILE A 147 11.04 6.66 1.61
C ILE A 147 11.23 7.64 0.45
N SER A 148 12.23 8.51 0.58
CA SER A 148 12.48 9.58 -0.40
C SER A 148 11.20 10.37 -0.73
N GLY A 149 10.45 10.71 0.30
CA GLY A 149 9.16 11.39 0.15
C GLY A 149 9.29 12.75 -0.54
N SER A 150 8.35 13.02 -1.45
CA SER A 150 8.27 14.29 -2.17
C SER A 150 7.56 15.32 -1.28
N LEU A 151 8.32 16.07 -0.50
CA LEU A 151 7.80 17.00 0.51
C LEU A 151 7.86 18.48 0.07
N TRP A 152 7.84 18.75 -1.22
CA TRP A 152 7.86 20.10 -1.81
C TRP A 152 6.50 20.74 -1.92
#